data_668d5878419424629c8a25c55c112b4c
#
_entry.id   668d5878419424629c8a25c55c112b4c
#
_cell.length_a   1.000
_cell.length_b   1.000
_cell.length_c   1.000
_cell.angle_alpha   90.00
_cell.angle_beta   90.00
_cell.angle_gamma   90.00
#
_symmetry.space_group_name_H-M   'P 1'
#
loop_
_entity.id
_entity.type
_entity.pdbx_description
1 polymer ?
#
loop_
_entity_poly.entity_id
_entity_poly.type
_entity_poly.pdbx_seq_one_letter_code
_entity_poly.pdbx_strand_id
1 'polypeptide(L)'
;MYSGLLIILLPLTLGYLFRFKNKKILALTHRLLGVMVYIILFLMGITLTLLDNISTHLTAIFIYTMVFFCCTFAANLIALLLLDKLFPWKIAKRETNKPLSRLKMILSSLPLCGVLILGFLLGLTKCPFLSYAKHGTEITLICLLLLVGCHLRNSGMYLRQILINFRGATIAVIVATSALLGGILAAFLLGLPTKVGLAIAAGYGWYSLTGILLTDAYGPVIGSTAFFNDLIRELAAIMLIPIIINQFRSTALGICGSTSMDFTLPILQCSGGVSIVPAAIVHGFVLSLLTPLLIAFFT
;
A
#
# COMPACT_ATOMS: atom_id res chain seq x y z
N MET A 1 11.70 0.94 -21.25
CA MET A 1 10.36 0.38 -20.95
C MET A 1 10.39 -1.10 -20.52
N TYR A 2 11.04 -2.01 -21.26
CA TYR A 2 11.03 -3.44 -20.88
C TYR A 2 11.93 -3.79 -19.67
N SER A 3 12.97 -3.01 -19.40
CA SER A 3 13.91 -3.27 -18.31
C SER A 3 13.30 -3.06 -16.91
N GLY A 4 12.54 -1.99 -16.69
CA GLY A 4 11.90 -1.73 -15.38
C GLY A 4 10.85 -2.79 -15.03
N LEU A 5 10.00 -3.15 -16.00
CA LEU A 5 8.98 -4.19 -15.82
C LEU A 5 9.61 -5.56 -15.49
N LEU A 6 10.72 -5.92 -16.16
CA LEU A 6 11.45 -7.15 -15.86
C LEU A 6 12.10 -7.13 -14.48
N ILE A 7 12.68 -6.01 -14.06
CA ILE A 7 13.32 -5.86 -12.73
C ILE A 7 12.30 -6.08 -11.60
N ILE A 8 11.05 -5.64 -11.79
CA ILE A 8 9.98 -5.81 -10.80
C ILE A 8 9.35 -7.20 -10.88
N LEU A 9 8.95 -7.65 -12.08
CA LEU A 9 8.17 -8.87 -12.22
C LEU A 9 9.00 -10.15 -12.07
N LEU A 10 10.28 -10.16 -12.47
CA LEU A 10 11.11 -11.36 -12.43
C LEU A 10 11.37 -11.83 -10.98
N PRO A 11 11.85 -10.99 -10.05
CA PRO A 11 12.01 -11.41 -8.65
C PRO A 11 10.67 -11.77 -8.00
N LEU A 12 9.59 -11.02 -8.29
CA LEU A 12 8.27 -11.28 -7.76
C LEU A 12 7.74 -12.65 -8.20
N THR A 13 7.84 -12.97 -9.50
CA THR A 13 7.40 -14.25 -10.04
C THR A 13 8.26 -15.41 -9.56
N LEU A 14 9.58 -15.23 -9.49
CA LEU A 14 10.49 -16.22 -8.90
C LEU A 14 10.11 -16.50 -7.46
N GLY A 15 9.88 -15.45 -6.65
CA GLY A 15 9.42 -15.59 -5.27
C GLY A 15 8.08 -16.34 -5.18
N TYR A 16 7.14 -16.06 -6.08
CA TYR A 16 5.83 -16.72 -6.12
C TYR A 16 5.89 -18.22 -6.44
N LEU A 17 6.96 -18.71 -7.07
CA LEU A 17 7.16 -20.14 -7.32
C LEU A 17 7.49 -20.93 -6.04
N PHE A 18 8.03 -20.27 -5.00
CA PHE A 18 8.42 -20.94 -3.77
C PHE A 18 7.24 -21.14 -2.82
N ARG A 19 6.87 -22.40 -2.59
CA ARG A 19 5.84 -22.80 -1.64
C ARG A 19 6.48 -23.45 -0.41
N PHE A 20 6.34 -22.81 0.74
CA PHE A 20 6.86 -23.31 2.00
C PHE A 20 5.77 -24.03 2.82
N LYS A 21 6.02 -25.26 3.22
CA LYS A 21 5.14 -26.02 4.14
C LYS A 21 5.53 -25.81 5.62
N ASN A 22 6.76 -25.37 5.87
CA ASN A 22 7.29 -25.22 7.22
C ASN A 22 6.91 -23.86 7.82
N LYS A 23 6.16 -23.87 8.93
CA LYS A 23 5.73 -22.66 9.66
C LYS A 23 6.90 -21.80 10.13
N LYS A 24 8.07 -22.38 10.44
CA LYS A 24 9.27 -21.62 10.86
C LYS A 24 9.84 -20.80 9.70
N ILE A 25 9.90 -21.38 8.48
CA ILE A 25 10.37 -20.69 7.29
C ILE A 25 9.40 -19.54 6.94
N LEU A 26 8.10 -19.78 7.05
CA LEU A 26 7.07 -18.76 6.78
C LEU A 26 7.19 -17.59 7.77
N ALA A 27 7.39 -17.86 9.05
CA ALA A 27 7.60 -16.83 10.07
C ALA A 27 8.91 -16.04 9.80
N LEU A 28 9.97 -16.74 9.36
CA LEU A 28 11.23 -16.09 8.98
C LEU A 28 11.06 -15.17 7.75
N THR A 29 10.35 -15.64 6.73
CA THR A 29 10.05 -14.83 5.52
C THR A 29 9.30 -13.55 5.91
N HIS A 30 8.30 -13.65 6.78
CA HIS A 30 7.57 -12.48 7.30
C HIS A 30 8.47 -11.50 8.06
N ARG A 31 9.37 -12.02 8.90
CA ARG A 31 10.31 -11.20 9.67
C ARG A 31 11.32 -10.50 8.75
N LEU A 32 11.86 -11.23 7.77
CA LEU A 32 12.81 -10.69 6.78
C LEU A 32 12.14 -9.61 5.92
N LEU A 33 10.90 -9.82 5.50
CA LEU A 33 10.14 -8.83 4.74
C LEU A 33 10.02 -7.52 5.52
N GLY A 34 9.63 -7.59 6.80
CA GLY A 34 9.58 -6.41 7.67
C GLY A 34 10.94 -5.70 7.81
N VAL A 35 12.03 -6.46 7.99
CA VAL A 35 13.39 -5.88 8.08
C VAL A 35 13.79 -5.20 6.77
N MET A 36 13.51 -5.82 5.61
CA MET A 36 13.81 -5.22 4.30
C MET A 36 13.06 -3.90 4.08
N VAL A 37 11.78 -3.84 4.50
CA VAL A 37 10.98 -2.59 4.44
C VAL A 37 11.67 -1.49 5.25
N TYR A 38 12.11 -1.76 6.49
CA TYR A 38 12.81 -0.75 7.30
C TYR A 38 14.12 -0.29 6.64
N ILE A 39 14.92 -1.23 6.11
CA ILE A 39 16.19 -0.89 5.43
C ILE A 39 15.92 0.03 4.24
N ILE A 40 14.95 -0.29 3.41
CA ILE A 40 14.66 0.51 2.21
C ILE A 40 14.10 1.89 2.57
N LEU A 41 13.18 1.99 3.54
CA LEU A 41 12.67 3.28 4.01
C LEU A 41 13.80 4.17 4.57
N PHE A 42 14.75 3.57 5.27
CA PHE A 42 15.94 4.26 5.74
C PHE A 42 16.79 4.79 4.58
N LEU A 43 17.08 3.94 3.59
CA LEU A 43 17.84 4.32 2.39
C LEU A 43 17.09 5.37 1.55
N MET A 44 15.76 5.28 1.46
CA MET A 44 14.91 6.27 0.81
C MET A 44 15.01 7.64 1.50
N GLY A 45 15.02 7.66 2.84
CA GLY A 45 15.30 8.89 3.60
C GLY A 45 16.63 9.52 3.25
N ILE A 46 17.70 8.71 3.13
CA ILE A 46 19.03 9.18 2.73
C ILE A 46 18.99 9.74 1.30
N THR A 47 18.40 9.03 0.34
CA THR A 47 18.37 9.46 -1.07
C THR A 47 17.62 10.77 -1.27
N LEU A 48 16.64 11.10 -0.43
CA LEU A 48 15.98 12.41 -0.44
C LEU A 48 16.96 13.56 -0.18
N THR A 49 17.97 13.36 0.66
CA THR A 49 18.93 14.42 1.00
C THR A 49 20.01 14.62 -0.05
N LEU A 50 20.15 13.67 -0.98
CA LEU A 50 21.08 13.80 -2.11
C LEU A 50 20.54 14.67 -3.25
N LEU A 51 19.28 15.12 -3.13
CA LEU A 51 18.66 16.05 -4.07
C LEU A 51 19.11 17.49 -3.78
N ASP A 52 19.32 18.25 -4.84
CA ASP A 52 19.53 19.69 -4.72
C ASP A 52 18.20 20.38 -4.32
N ASN A 53 18.29 21.52 -3.60
CA ASN A 53 17.12 22.30 -3.17
C ASN A 53 16.07 21.49 -2.36
N ILE A 54 16.51 20.83 -1.31
CA ILE A 54 15.68 19.94 -0.46
C ILE A 54 14.36 20.59 -0.02
N SER A 55 14.35 21.88 0.37
CA SER A 55 13.16 22.59 0.82
C SER A 55 12.05 22.63 -0.25
N THR A 56 12.41 22.87 -1.49
CA THR A 56 11.47 22.85 -2.63
C THR A 56 10.89 21.46 -2.84
N HIS A 57 11.72 20.42 -2.74
CA HIS A 57 11.28 19.04 -2.88
C HIS A 57 10.35 18.59 -1.75
N LEU A 58 10.62 18.98 -0.51
CA LEU A 58 9.72 18.68 0.64
C LEU A 58 8.35 19.36 0.48
N THR A 59 8.33 20.60 0.00
CA THR A 59 7.08 21.31 -0.30
C THR A 59 6.31 20.61 -1.42
N ALA A 60 7.00 20.20 -2.49
CA ALA A 60 6.40 19.43 -3.59
C ALA A 60 5.82 18.10 -3.10
N ILE A 61 6.56 17.34 -2.29
CA ILE A 61 6.08 16.08 -1.69
C ILE A 61 4.80 16.32 -0.89
N PHE A 62 4.76 17.37 -0.06
CA PHE A 62 3.57 17.67 0.73
C PHE A 62 2.36 18.01 -0.15
N ILE A 63 2.52 18.90 -1.13
CA ILE A 63 1.44 19.30 -2.05
C ILE A 63 0.96 18.09 -2.86
N TYR A 64 1.88 17.34 -3.45
CA TYR A 64 1.56 16.17 -4.26
C TYR A 64 0.80 15.12 -3.42
N THR A 65 1.30 14.83 -2.22
CA THR A 65 0.64 13.89 -1.30
C THR A 65 -0.79 14.31 -0.99
N MET A 66 -1.03 15.58 -0.65
CA MET A 66 -2.37 16.07 -0.33
C MET A 66 -3.32 15.99 -1.52
N VAL A 67 -2.87 16.38 -2.72
CA VAL A 67 -3.70 16.34 -3.93
C VAL A 67 -4.00 14.89 -4.32
N PHE A 68 -2.99 14.01 -4.33
CA PHE A 68 -3.20 12.60 -4.65
C PHE A 68 -4.13 11.92 -3.63
N PHE A 69 -3.91 12.14 -2.34
CA PHE A 69 -4.77 11.61 -1.29
C PHE A 69 -6.22 12.09 -1.46
N CYS A 70 -6.45 13.39 -1.63
CA CYS A 70 -7.79 13.92 -1.79
C CYS A 70 -8.48 13.35 -3.03
N CYS A 71 -7.81 13.30 -4.18
CA CYS A 71 -8.39 12.82 -5.42
C CYS A 71 -8.67 11.31 -5.38
N THR A 72 -7.69 10.48 -4.98
CA THR A 72 -7.84 9.02 -4.97
C THR A 72 -8.79 8.56 -3.88
N PHE A 73 -8.71 9.14 -2.67
CA PHE A 73 -9.57 8.78 -1.56
C PHE A 73 -11.02 9.22 -1.82
N ALA A 74 -11.24 10.43 -2.33
CA ALA A 74 -12.58 10.91 -2.69
C ALA A 74 -13.20 10.07 -3.81
N ALA A 75 -12.43 9.74 -4.86
CA ALA A 75 -12.90 8.88 -5.95
C ALA A 75 -13.34 7.50 -5.42
N ASN A 76 -12.52 6.88 -4.56
CA ASN A 76 -12.86 5.62 -3.91
C ASN A 76 -14.11 5.75 -3.04
N LEU A 77 -14.19 6.81 -2.23
CA LEU A 77 -15.30 7.03 -1.30
C LEU A 77 -16.62 7.21 -2.05
N ILE A 78 -16.63 7.99 -3.12
CA ILE A 78 -17.80 8.21 -3.98
C ILE A 78 -18.23 6.89 -4.62
N ALA A 79 -17.31 6.15 -5.25
CA ALA A 79 -17.63 4.90 -5.93
C ALA A 79 -18.15 3.83 -4.96
N LEU A 80 -17.58 3.73 -3.76
CA LEU A 80 -17.98 2.76 -2.75
C LEU A 80 -19.30 3.11 -2.07
N LEU A 81 -19.56 4.40 -1.80
CA LEU A 81 -20.86 4.87 -1.29
C LEU A 81 -21.98 4.61 -2.30
N LEU A 82 -21.72 4.82 -3.60
CA LEU A 82 -22.65 4.45 -4.66
C LEU A 82 -22.92 2.94 -4.68
N LEU A 83 -21.86 2.12 -4.52
CA LEU A 83 -22.00 0.67 -4.43
C LEU A 83 -22.87 0.26 -3.23
N ASP A 84 -22.63 0.82 -2.04
CA ASP A 84 -23.41 0.50 -0.85
C ASP A 84 -24.87 0.97 -0.96
N LYS A 85 -25.13 2.09 -1.67
CA LYS A 85 -26.48 2.59 -1.93
C LYS A 85 -27.24 1.72 -2.93
N LEU A 86 -26.57 1.28 -4.01
CA LEU A 86 -27.21 0.45 -5.05
C LEU A 86 -27.33 -1.03 -4.64
N PHE A 87 -26.34 -1.54 -3.93
CA PHE A 87 -26.23 -2.94 -3.51
C PHE A 87 -25.90 -3.06 -2.02
N PRO A 88 -26.84 -2.74 -1.13
CA PRO A 88 -26.59 -2.72 0.31
C PRO A 88 -26.15 -4.09 0.83
N TRP A 89 -25.13 -4.09 1.68
CA TRP A 89 -24.63 -5.31 2.30
C TRP A 89 -25.32 -5.57 3.63
N LYS A 90 -26.44 -6.31 3.59
CA LYS A 90 -27.19 -6.70 4.79
C LYS A 90 -26.54 -7.91 5.46
N ILE A 91 -26.27 -7.84 6.75
CA ILE A 91 -25.77 -8.97 7.55
C ILE A 91 -26.65 -9.13 8.81
N ALA A 92 -26.89 -10.40 9.18
CA ALA A 92 -27.57 -10.76 10.41
C ALA A 92 -26.70 -10.39 11.65
N LYS A 93 -27.38 -10.13 12.76
CA LYS A 93 -26.93 -9.70 14.10
C LYS A 93 -25.41 -9.66 14.40
N ARG A 94 -25.03 -8.55 14.99
CA ARG A 94 -23.71 -8.12 15.44
C ARG A 94 -23.21 -8.97 16.62
N GLU A 95 -22.06 -9.64 16.45
CA GLU A 95 -21.22 -10.05 17.57
C GLU A 95 -20.23 -8.92 17.87
N THR A 96 -20.43 -8.23 18.99
CA THR A 96 -19.56 -7.12 19.41
C THR A 96 -18.37 -7.66 20.16
N ASN A 97 -17.22 -7.69 19.52
CA ASN A 97 -15.93 -7.86 20.19
C ASN A 97 -15.43 -6.51 20.77
N LYS A 98 -14.64 -6.58 21.85
CA LYS A 98 -14.05 -5.36 22.45
C LYS A 98 -13.27 -4.56 21.42
N PRO A 99 -13.48 -3.22 21.34
CA PRO A 99 -12.76 -2.41 20.37
C PRO A 99 -11.25 -2.41 20.64
N LEU A 100 -10.46 -2.66 19.60
CA LEU A 100 -9.01 -2.43 19.65
C LEU A 100 -8.73 -0.93 19.85
N SER A 101 -7.70 -0.61 20.63
CA SER A 101 -7.27 0.77 20.81
C SER A 101 -6.76 1.34 19.48
N ARG A 102 -7.52 2.27 18.91
CA ARG A 102 -7.18 2.98 17.66
C ARG A 102 -5.81 3.65 17.75
N LEU A 103 -5.52 4.24 18.92
CA LEU A 103 -4.24 4.89 19.20
C LEU A 103 -3.07 3.89 19.03
N LYS A 104 -3.24 2.65 19.49
CA LYS A 104 -2.20 1.62 19.41
C LYS A 104 -1.92 1.22 17.96
N MET A 105 -2.92 1.23 17.08
CA MET A 105 -2.76 0.93 15.66
C MET A 105 -2.10 2.09 14.91
N ILE A 106 -2.50 3.34 15.19
CA ILE A 106 -1.83 4.53 14.63
C ILE A 106 -0.36 4.54 15.06
N LEU A 107 -0.09 4.29 16.34
CA LEU A 107 1.27 4.23 16.89
C LEU A 107 2.12 3.11 16.24
N SER A 108 1.52 2.05 15.71
CA SER A 108 2.25 0.97 15.03
C SER A 108 2.80 1.37 13.65
N SER A 109 2.26 2.41 13.02
CA SER A 109 2.78 2.96 11.74
C SER A 109 3.89 4.01 11.96
N LEU A 110 4.00 4.59 13.18
CA LEU A 110 5.00 5.61 13.48
C LEU A 110 6.47 5.14 13.31
N PRO A 111 6.85 3.88 13.64
CA PRO A 111 8.22 3.42 13.44
C PRO A 111 8.69 3.49 11.98
N LEU A 112 7.79 3.31 11.01
CA LEU A 112 8.11 3.40 9.58
C LEU A 112 8.46 4.85 9.20
N CYS A 113 7.64 5.81 9.63
CA CYS A 113 7.96 7.23 9.48
C CYS A 113 9.25 7.61 10.22
N GLY A 114 9.43 7.08 11.44
CA GLY A 114 10.64 7.31 12.25
C GLY A 114 11.91 6.85 11.55
N VAL A 115 11.90 5.68 10.93
CA VAL A 115 13.05 5.15 10.19
C VAL A 115 13.36 5.98 8.93
N LEU A 116 12.34 6.42 8.20
CA LEU A 116 12.51 7.32 7.06
C LEU A 116 13.12 8.66 7.49
N ILE A 117 12.63 9.25 8.59
CA ILE A 117 13.16 10.50 9.17
C ILE A 117 14.60 10.30 9.64
N LEU A 118 14.92 9.18 10.30
CA LEU A 118 16.29 8.86 10.71
C LEU A 118 17.24 8.76 9.50
N GLY A 119 16.81 8.11 8.42
CA GLY A 119 17.56 8.07 7.16
C GLY A 119 17.78 9.47 6.59
N PHE A 120 16.75 10.30 6.59
CA PHE A 120 16.84 11.70 6.16
C PHE A 120 17.81 12.51 7.01
N LEU A 121 17.73 12.44 8.34
CA LEU A 121 18.65 13.14 9.25
C LEU A 121 20.10 12.70 9.05
N LEU A 122 20.33 11.39 8.88
CA LEU A 122 21.68 10.89 8.59
C LEU A 122 22.17 11.38 7.22
N GLY A 123 21.30 11.41 6.22
CA GLY A 123 21.62 11.90 4.88
C GLY A 123 22.09 13.36 4.88
N LEU A 124 21.57 14.21 5.77
CA LEU A 124 22.02 15.60 5.92
C LEU A 124 23.47 15.73 6.34
N THR A 125 24.10 14.69 6.90
CA THR A 125 25.55 14.71 7.25
C THR A 125 26.46 14.70 6.03
N LYS A 126 25.92 14.42 4.83
CA LYS A 126 26.64 14.41 3.54
C LYS A 126 27.91 13.54 3.54
N CYS A 127 27.96 12.46 4.33
CA CYS A 127 29.09 11.55 4.33
C CYS A 127 29.26 10.89 2.95
N PRO A 128 30.51 10.75 2.42
CA PRO A 128 30.75 10.20 1.09
C PRO A 128 30.19 8.79 0.88
N PHE A 129 30.13 7.99 1.95
CA PHE A 129 29.58 6.63 1.93
C PHE A 129 28.08 6.59 1.57
N LEU A 130 27.35 7.67 1.81
CA LEU A 130 25.90 7.73 1.55
C LEU A 130 25.55 7.74 0.04
N SER A 131 26.52 8.02 -0.84
CA SER A 131 26.35 7.91 -2.28
C SER A 131 26.02 6.48 -2.74
N TYR A 132 26.45 5.47 -1.98
CA TYR A 132 26.12 4.06 -2.23
C TYR A 132 24.70 3.67 -1.83
N ALA A 133 23.96 4.57 -1.17
CA ALA A 133 22.58 4.30 -0.76
C ALA A 133 21.67 3.91 -1.95
N LYS A 134 21.90 4.50 -3.12
CA LYS A 134 21.14 4.18 -4.33
C LYS A 134 21.32 2.71 -4.74
N HIS A 135 22.56 2.22 -4.82
CA HIS A 135 22.83 0.80 -5.12
C HIS A 135 22.31 -0.15 -4.03
N GLY A 136 22.42 0.29 -2.75
CA GLY A 136 21.83 -0.46 -1.64
C GLY A 136 20.32 -0.61 -1.77
N THR A 137 19.62 0.42 -2.25
CA THR A 137 18.18 0.39 -2.50
C THR A 137 17.82 -0.61 -3.60
N GLU A 138 18.52 -0.61 -4.74
CA GLU A 138 18.29 -1.53 -5.86
C GLU A 138 18.41 -3.00 -5.42
N ILE A 139 19.48 -3.35 -4.71
CA ILE A 139 19.71 -4.73 -4.23
C ILE A 139 18.61 -5.14 -3.24
N THR A 140 18.29 -4.25 -2.29
CA THR A 140 17.30 -4.53 -1.26
C THR A 140 15.89 -4.63 -1.86
N LEU A 141 15.60 -3.87 -2.93
CA LEU A 141 14.35 -3.95 -3.69
C LEU A 141 14.17 -5.34 -4.32
N ILE A 142 15.21 -5.87 -4.99
CA ILE A 142 15.15 -7.20 -5.60
C ILE A 142 14.85 -8.26 -4.53
N CYS A 143 15.56 -8.21 -3.39
CA CYS A 143 15.33 -9.11 -2.27
C CYS A 143 13.91 -8.97 -1.70
N LEU A 144 13.42 -7.74 -1.55
CA LEU A 144 12.08 -7.47 -1.08
C LEU A 144 11.02 -8.06 -2.02
N LEU A 145 11.13 -7.82 -3.33
CA LEU A 145 10.17 -8.32 -4.32
C LEU A 145 10.11 -9.86 -4.33
N LEU A 146 11.25 -10.51 -4.19
CA LEU A 146 11.32 -11.97 -4.05
C LEU A 146 10.59 -12.44 -2.79
N LEU A 147 10.79 -11.78 -1.65
CA LEU A 147 10.10 -12.09 -0.40
C LEU A 147 8.59 -11.79 -0.47
N VAL A 148 8.19 -10.71 -1.16
CA VAL A 148 6.78 -10.38 -1.43
C VAL A 148 6.13 -11.48 -2.27
N GLY A 149 6.81 -11.96 -3.34
CA GLY A 149 6.33 -13.09 -4.13
C GLY A 149 6.12 -14.35 -3.29
N CYS A 150 7.11 -14.70 -2.44
CA CYS A 150 6.98 -15.80 -1.48
C CYS A 150 5.81 -15.60 -0.52
N HIS A 151 5.64 -14.41 0.02
CA HIS A 151 4.54 -14.08 0.93
C HIS A 151 3.18 -14.26 0.26
N LEU A 152 2.98 -13.70 -0.93
CA LEU A 152 1.75 -13.84 -1.72
C LEU A 152 1.41 -15.32 -1.98
N ARG A 153 2.43 -16.15 -2.37
CA ARG A 153 2.22 -17.59 -2.60
C ARG A 153 1.80 -18.33 -1.34
N ASN A 154 2.32 -17.94 -0.19
CA ASN A 154 2.12 -18.64 1.08
C ASN A 154 1.05 -18.00 1.97
N SER A 155 0.33 -16.98 1.49
CA SER A 155 -0.81 -16.34 2.20
C SER A 155 -2.00 -17.28 2.44
N GLY A 156 -1.94 -18.49 1.89
CA GLY A 156 -3.00 -19.51 2.06
C GLY A 156 -4.22 -19.30 1.16
N MET A 157 -4.22 -18.26 0.32
CA MET A 157 -5.32 -17.97 -0.60
C MET A 157 -5.20 -18.79 -1.88
N TYR A 158 -6.26 -19.51 -2.19
CA TYR A 158 -6.42 -20.17 -3.50
C TYR A 158 -7.25 -19.29 -4.42
N LEU A 159 -6.90 -19.25 -5.72
CA LEU A 159 -7.69 -18.55 -6.76
C LEU A 159 -9.18 -18.91 -6.70
N ARG A 160 -9.51 -20.17 -6.36
CA ARG A 160 -10.89 -20.60 -6.15
C ARG A 160 -11.63 -19.83 -5.06
N GLN A 161 -10.94 -19.43 -3.97
CA GLN A 161 -11.55 -18.67 -2.87
C GLN A 161 -11.87 -17.22 -3.27
N ILE A 162 -11.07 -16.64 -4.18
CA ILE A 162 -11.34 -15.34 -4.78
C ILE A 162 -12.64 -15.38 -5.59
N LEU A 163 -12.82 -16.44 -6.39
CA LEU A 163 -14.01 -16.64 -7.21
C LEU A 163 -15.27 -16.89 -6.36
N ILE A 164 -15.13 -17.50 -5.19
CA ILE A 164 -16.26 -17.77 -4.29
C ILE A 164 -16.72 -16.50 -3.53
N ASN A 165 -15.79 -15.58 -3.19
CA ASN A 165 -16.15 -14.33 -2.53
C ASN A 165 -16.27 -13.17 -3.53
N PHE A 166 -17.31 -13.23 -4.33
CA PHE A 166 -17.61 -12.24 -5.37
C PHE A 166 -17.67 -10.80 -4.81
N ARG A 167 -18.15 -10.63 -3.57
CA ARG A 167 -18.27 -9.29 -2.96
C ARG A 167 -16.92 -8.64 -2.70
N GLY A 168 -15.99 -9.37 -2.10
CA GLY A 168 -14.62 -8.86 -1.87
C GLY A 168 -13.90 -8.52 -3.18
N ALA A 169 -14.05 -9.39 -4.20
CA ALA A 169 -13.47 -9.16 -5.51
C ALA A 169 -14.09 -7.93 -6.21
N THR A 170 -15.42 -7.78 -6.17
CA THR A 170 -16.11 -6.61 -6.76
C THR A 170 -15.66 -5.30 -6.10
N ILE A 171 -15.55 -5.26 -4.77
CA ILE A 171 -15.05 -4.09 -4.05
C ILE A 171 -13.63 -3.77 -4.47
N ALA A 172 -12.76 -4.79 -4.62
CA ALA A 172 -11.39 -4.59 -5.07
C ALA A 172 -11.30 -3.98 -6.47
N VAL A 173 -12.11 -4.45 -7.41
CA VAL A 173 -12.17 -3.90 -8.78
C VAL A 173 -12.64 -2.44 -8.78
N ILE A 174 -13.68 -2.13 -7.99
CA ILE A 174 -14.19 -0.75 -7.86
C ILE A 174 -13.13 0.16 -7.26
N VAL A 175 -12.45 -0.28 -6.20
CA VAL A 175 -11.35 0.48 -5.58
C VAL A 175 -10.21 0.68 -6.57
N ALA A 176 -9.82 -0.36 -7.30
CA ALA A 176 -8.75 -0.28 -8.27
C ALA A 176 -9.07 0.74 -9.37
N THR A 177 -10.24 0.64 -9.99
CA THR A 177 -10.65 1.53 -11.08
C THR A 177 -10.86 2.97 -10.63
N SER A 178 -11.56 3.18 -9.51
CA SER A 178 -11.81 4.54 -9.00
C SER A 178 -10.54 5.22 -8.48
N ALA A 179 -9.60 4.48 -7.88
CA ALA A 179 -8.30 5.05 -7.50
C ALA A 179 -7.51 5.50 -8.73
N LEU A 180 -7.46 4.69 -9.81
CA LEU A 180 -6.79 5.06 -11.05
C LEU A 180 -7.39 6.33 -11.66
N LEU A 181 -8.72 6.47 -11.68
CA LEU A 181 -9.39 7.70 -12.12
C LEU A 181 -9.02 8.90 -11.24
N GLY A 182 -8.98 8.72 -9.92
CA GLY A 182 -8.49 9.74 -8.99
C GLY A 182 -7.04 10.12 -9.23
N GLY A 183 -6.19 9.14 -9.57
CA GLY A 183 -4.78 9.36 -9.93
C GLY A 183 -4.59 10.16 -11.21
N ILE A 184 -5.42 9.90 -12.24
CA ILE A 184 -5.44 10.70 -13.48
C ILE A 184 -5.81 12.15 -13.17
N LEU A 185 -6.87 12.34 -12.36
CA LEU A 185 -7.30 13.69 -11.96
C LEU A 185 -6.22 14.43 -11.19
N ALA A 186 -5.57 13.76 -10.22
CA ALA A 186 -4.48 14.34 -9.45
C ALA A 186 -3.29 14.72 -10.33
N ALA A 187 -2.89 13.86 -11.26
CA ALA A 187 -1.81 14.15 -12.21
C ALA A 187 -2.14 15.36 -13.09
N PHE A 188 -3.38 15.46 -13.59
CA PHE A 188 -3.84 16.60 -14.37
C PHE A 188 -3.78 17.90 -13.57
N LEU A 189 -4.25 17.92 -12.32
CA LEU A 189 -4.22 19.09 -11.45
C LEU A 189 -2.80 19.56 -11.10
N LEU A 190 -1.86 18.62 -11.05
CA LEU A 190 -0.46 18.90 -10.69
C LEU A 190 0.46 19.12 -11.91
N GLY A 191 -0.06 18.98 -13.13
CA GLY A 191 0.74 19.06 -14.34
C GLY A 191 1.75 17.91 -14.51
N LEU A 192 1.49 16.77 -13.86
CA LEU A 192 2.34 15.57 -13.93
C LEU A 192 1.92 14.66 -15.10
N PRO A 193 2.85 13.85 -15.64
CA PRO A 193 2.51 12.84 -16.63
C PRO A 193 1.44 11.87 -16.08
N THR A 194 0.44 11.54 -16.89
CA THR A 194 -0.66 10.64 -16.51
C THR A 194 -0.16 9.29 -16.00
N LYS A 195 0.95 8.78 -16.57
CA LYS A 195 1.58 7.52 -16.10
C LYS A 195 2.04 7.59 -14.65
N VAL A 196 2.62 8.71 -14.22
CA VAL A 196 3.03 8.93 -12.82
C VAL A 196 1.81 8.91 -11.90
N GLY A 197 0.72 9.56 -12.32
CA GLY A 197 -0.53 9.56 -11.57
C GLY A 197 -1.15 8.17 -11.41
N LEU A 198 -1.16 7.40 -12.49
CA LEU A 198 -1.63 6.01 -12.47
C LEU A 198 -0.74 5.12 -11.60
N ALA A 199 0.58 5.31 -11.66
CA ALA A 199 1.53 4.55 -10.86
C ALA A 199 1.36 4.82 -9.36
N ILE A 200 1.21 6.10 -8.94
CA ILE A 200 0.95 6.46 -7.54
C ILE A 200 -0.40 5.87 -7.08
N ALA A 201 -1.45 5.99 -7.88
CA ALA A 201 -2.78 5.49 -7.54
C ALA A 201 -2.85 3.96 -7.46
N ALA A 202 -1.98 3.24 -8.19
CA ALA A 202 -1.90 1.78 -8.18
C ALA A 202 -1.28 1.20 -6.90
N GLY A 203 -0.90 2.02 -5.93
CA GLY A 203 -0.41 1.59 -4.62
C GLY A 203 -1.48 0.96 -3.73
N TYR A 204 -2.71 1.41 -3.86
CA TYR A 204 -3.89 0.91 -3.14
C TYR A 204 -3.70 0.81 -1.61
N GLY A 205 -2.83 1.62 -1.01
CA GLY A 205 -2.54 1.63 0.42
C GLY A 205 -1.37 0.73 0.84
N TRP A 206 -0.64 0.14 -0.09
CA TRP A 206 0.57 -0.63 0.23
C TRP A 206 1.82 0.28 0.23
N TYR A 207 1.82 1.27 1.13
CA TYR A 207 2.83 2.32 1.20
C TYR A 207 4.27 1.82 1.20
N SER A 208 4.56 0.72 1.91
CA SER A 208 5.92 0.17 2.02
C SER A 208 6.46 -0.40 0.71
N LEU A 209 5.59 -0.85 -0.20
CA LEU A 209 5.99 -1.34 -1.52
C LEU A 209 5.96 -0.21 -2.55
N THR A 210 4.87 0.56 -2.58
CA THR A 210 4.65 1.62 -3.57
C THR A 210 5.72 2.70 -3.50
N GLY A 211 6.03 3.19 -2.28
CA GLY A 211 7.06 4.19 -2.07
C GLY A 211 8.42 3.76 -2.63
N ILE A 212 8.77 2.49 -2.46
CA ILE A 212 10.03 1.92 -2.90
C ILE A 212 10.07 1.78 -4.42
N LEU A 213 9.06 1.14 -5.01
CA LEU A 213 8.98 0.93 -6.46
C LEU A 213 9.01 2.25 -7.23
N LEU A 214 8.29 3.26 -6.73
CA LEU A 214 8.23 4.56 -7.39
C LEU A 214 9.46 5.43 -7.10
N THR A 215 10.19 5.19 -6.01
CA THR A 215 11.51 5.80 -5.80
C THR A 215 12.51 5.31 -6.83
N ASP A 216 12.51 4.01 -7.11
CA ASP A 216 13.39 3.43 -8.12
C ASP A 216 13.05 3.92 -9.54
N ALA A 217 11.76 3.96 -9.88
CA ALA A 217 11.30 4.30 -11.23
C ALA A 217 11.30 5.80 -11.53
N TYR A 218 10.88 6.65 -10.59
CA TYR A 218 10.62 8.08 -10.80
C TYR A 218 11.38 9.00 -9.85
N GLY A 219 12.20 8.43 -8.99
CA GLY A 219 13.01 9.15 -8.01
C GLY A 219 12.31 9.40 -6.67
N PRO A 220 13.09 9.90 -5.69
CA PRO A 220 12.68 9.92 -4.29
C PRO A 220 11.51 10.88 -3.99
N VAL A 221 11.30 11.92 -4.79
CA VAL A 221 10.14 12.84 -4.61
C VAL A 221 8.83 12.11 -4.87
N ILE A 222 8.73 11.39 -5.99
CA ILE A 222 7.52 10.64 -6.36
C ILE A 222 7.33 9.44 -5.44
N GLY A 223 8.40 8.72 -5.09
CA GLY A 223 8.34 7.61 -4.16
C GLY A 223 7.88 8.04 -2.76
N SER A 224 8.39 9.16 -2.24
CA SER A 224 7.93 9.71 -0.95
C SER A 224 6.48 10.17 -1.02
N THR A 225 6.07 10.80 -2.12
CA THR A 225 4.66 11.18 -2.35
C THR A 225 3.75 9.96 -2.27
N ALA A 226 4.10 8.87 -2.94
CA ALA A 226 3.33 7.63 -2.94
C ALA A 226 3.28 6.97 -1.55
N PHE A 227 4.43 6.93 -0.86
CA PHE A 227 4.50 6.43 0.51
C PHE A 227 3.54 7.18 1.44
N PHE A 228 3.62 8.51 1.46
CA PHE A 228 2.76 9.31 2.34
C PHE A 228 1.29 9.30 1.92
N ASN A 229 0.99 9.26 0.62
CA ASN A 229 -0.37 9.11 0.10
C ASN A 229 -1.05 7.86 0.66
N ASP A 230 -0.38 6.73 0.55
CA ASP A 230 -0.90 5.45 0.99
C ASP A 230 -0.94 5.32 2.51
N LEU A 231 0.02 5.90 3.23
CA LEU A 231 0.04 5.95 4.69
C LEU A 231 -1.11 6.79 5.25
N ILE A 232 -1.35 8.00 4.70
CA ILE A 232 -2.47 8.85 5.12
C ILE A 232 -3.79 8.15 4.85
N ARG A 233 -3.93 7.44 3.72
CA ARG A 233 -5.09 6.62 3.40
C ARG A 233 -5.34 5.56 4.47
N GLU A 234 -4.30 4.83 4.91
CA GLU A 234 -4.41 3.82 5.96
C GLU A 234 -4.85 4.44 7.29
N LEU A 235 -4.24 5.56 7.70
CA LEU A 235 -4.63 6.27 8.92
C LEU A 235 -6.08 6.77 8.86
N ALA A 236 -6.50 7.31 7.72
CA ALA A 236 -7.88 7.72 7.49
C ALA A 236 -8.85 6.52 7.59
N ALA A 237 -8.50 5.37 7.01
CA ALA A 237 -9.30 4.15 7.10
C ALA A 237 -9.46 3.69 8.55
N ILE A 238 -8.37 3.63 9.35
CA ILE A 238 -8.39 3.25 10.76
C ILE A 238 -9.38 4.12 11.56
N MET A 239 -9.44 5.42 11.26
CA MET A 239 -10.33 6.35 11.94
C MET A 239 -11.79 6.20 11.47
N LEU A 240 -12.01 6.01 10.17
CA LEU A 240 -13.35 6.02 9.58
C LEU A 240 -14.09 4.67 9.71
N ILE A 241 -13.40 3.54 9.63
CA ILE A 241 -14.01 2.20 9.68
C ILE A 241 -15.04 2.06 10.81
N PRO A 242 -14.73 2.33 12.08
CA PRO A 242 -15.68 2.13 13.17
C PRO A 242 -16.92 3.04 13.09
N ILE A 243 -16.79 4.16 12.38
CA ILE A 243 -17.87 5.15 12.22
C ILE A 243 -18.84 4.70 11.15
N ILE A 244 -18.32 4.25 9.99
CA ILE A 244 -19.12 4.03 8.78
C ILE A 244 -19.56 2.57 8.57
N ILE A 245 -18.90 1.59 9.17
CA ILE A 245 -19.05 0.16 8.86
C ILE A 245 -20.48 -0.38 9.09
N ASN A 246 -21.23 0.24 10.00
CA ASN A 246 -22.60 -0.19 10.31
C ASN A 246 -23.59 0.15 9.18
N GLN A 247 -23.35 1.25 8.46
CA GLN A 247 -24.21 1.74 7.38
C GLN A 247 -23.64 1.42 6.01
N PHE A 248 -22.31 1.53 5.85
CA PHE A 248 -21.60 1.45 4.58
C PHE A 248 -20.47 0.42 4.66
N ARG A 249 -20.82 -0.86 4.62
CA ARG A 249 -19.84 -1.95 4.81
C ARG A 249 -18.85 -2.10 3.67
N SER A 250 -19.33 -1.96 2.43
CA SER A 250 -18.44 -2.06 1.27
C SER A 250 -17.50 -0.87 1.24
N THR A 251 -17.96 0.31 1.64
CA THR A 251 -17.13 1.51 1.80
C THR A 251 -16.08 1.30 2.89
N ALA A 252 -16.50 0.84 4.08
CA ALA A 252 -15.56 0.56 5.19
C ALA A 252 -14.49 -0.45 4.81
N LEU A 253 -14.84 -1.47 4.04
CA LEU A 253 -13.88 -2.45 3.53
C LEU A 253 -12.96 -1.84 2.45
N GLY A 254 -13.54 -1.15 1.47
CA GLY A 254 -12.81 -0.66 0.31
C GLY A 254 -11.79 0.44 0.63
N ILE A 255 -12.07 1.32 1.61
CA ILE A 255 -11.12 2.36 2.03
C ILE A 255 -9.82 1.79 2.64
N CYS A 256 -9.86 0.54 3.14
CA CYS A 256 -8.65 -0.13 3.66
C CYS A 256 -7.61 -0.42 2.56
N GLY A 257 -8.04 -0.59 1.32
CA GLY A 257 -7.13 -0.99 0.25
C GLY A 257 -6.52 -2.37 0.47
N SER A 258 -5.27 -2.53 0.09
CA SER A 258 -4.52 -3.78 0.23
C SER A 258 -4.33 -4.23 1.68
N THR A 259 -4.31 -3.28 2.64
CA THR A 259 -4.13 -3.59 4.08
C THR A 259 -5.34 -4.24 4.72
N SER A 260 -6.46 -4.39 4.01
CA SER A 260 -7.69 -5.03 4.51
C SER A 260 -7.50 -6.51 4.91
N MET A 261 -6.51 -7.19 4.35
CA MET A 261 -6.24 -8.60 4.67
C MET A 261 -5.29 -8.81 5.86
N ASP A 262 -4.59 -7.74 6.31
CA ASP A 262 -3.58 -7.80 7.36
C ASP A 262 -3.73 -6.68 8.40
N PHE A 263 -3.20 -5.49 8.13
CA PHE A 263 -3.07 -4.42 9.11
C PHE A 263 -4.42 -3.85 9.59
N THR A 264 -5.36 -3.58 8.69
CA THR A 264 -6.70 -3.06 9.03
C THR A 264 -7.73 -4.16 9.33
N LEU A 265 -7.40 -5.45 9.08
CA LEU A 265 -8.29 -6.59 9.33
C LEU A 265 -8.82 -6.65 10.77
N PRO A 266 -7.99 -6.47 11.82
CA PRO A 266 -8.47 -6.50 13.19
C PRO A 266 -9.54 -5.43 13.49
N ILE A 267 -9.40 -4.23 12.94
CA ILE A 267 -10.40 -3.16 13.08
C ILE A 267 -11.70 -3.52 12.34
N LEU A 268 -11.59 -4.02 11.11
CA LEU A 268 -12.74 -4.49 10.34
C LEU A 268 -13.51 -5.58 11.08
N GLN A 269 -12.79 -6.57 11.64
CA GLN A 269 -13.37 -7.67 12.41
C GLN A 269 -14.04 -7.17 13.70
N CYS A 270 -13.37 -6.31 14.47
CA CYS A 270 -13.91 -5.78 15.72
C CYS A 270 -15.14 -4.88 15.50
N SER A 271 -15.15 -4.10 14.43
CA SER A 271 -16.23 -3.14 14.14
C SER A 271 -17.35 -3.73 13.31
N GLY A 272 -17.05 -4.68 12.39
CA GLY A 272 -18.00 -5.26 11.44
C GLY A 272 -18.38 -6.71 11.71
N GLY A 273 -17.72 -7.38 12.67
CA GLY A 273 -17.92 -8.80 13.01
C GLY A 273 -17.09 -9.74 12.13
N VAL A 274 -17.06 -11.02 12.49
CA VAL A 274 -16.27 -12.07 11.81
C VAL A 274 -16.71 -12.27 10.35
N SER A 275 -17.98 -11.98 10.05
CA SER A 275 -18.56 -12.18 8.70
C SER A 275 -17.93 -11.33 7.59
N ILE A 276 -17.21 -10.22 7.93
CA ILE A 276 -16.53 -9.37 6.96
C ILE A 276 -15.16 -9.95 6.55
N VAL A 277 -14.57 -10.78 7.40
CA VAL A 277 -13.18 -11.28 7.26
C VAL A 277 -12.92 -11.96 5.91
N PRO A 278 -13.77 -12.88 5.41
CA PRO A 278 -13.52 -13.53 4.11
C PRO A 278 -13.46 -12.52 2.94
N ALA A 279 -14.35 -11.52 2.96
CA ALA A 279 -14.36 -10.48 1.93
C ALA A 279 -13.14 -9.55 2.06
N ALA A 280 -12.72 -9.24 3.29
CA ALA A 280 -11.55 -8.41 3.56
C ALA A 280 -10.26 -9.07 3.08
N ILE A 281 -10.11 -10.37 3.31
CA ILE A 281 -8.95 -11.13 2.83
C ILE A 281 -8.91 -11.17 1.31
N VAL A 282 -10.05 -11.46 0.65
CA VAL A 282 -10.11 -11.49 -0.83
C VAL A 282 -9.81 -10.11 -1.42
N HIS A 283 -10.42 -9.06 -0.88
CA HIS A 283 -10.21 -7.68 -1.32
C HIS A 283 -8.74 -7.28 -1.23
N GLY A 284 -8.12 -7.45 -0.05
CA GLY A 284 -6.72 -7.11 0.16
C GLY A 284 -5.77 -7.93 -0.72
N PHE A 285 -6.02 -9.23 -0.87
CA PHE A 285 -5.21 -10.10 -1.72
C PHE A 285 -5.26 -9.67 -3.19
N VAL A 286 -6.44 -9.38 -3.73
CA VAL A 286 -6.59 -8.93 -5.13
C VAL A 286 -5.83 -7.62 -5.35
N LEU A 287 -5.98 -6.64 -4.46
CA LEU A 287 -5.27 -5.37 -4.58
C LEU A 287 -3.75 -5.54 -4.41
N SER A 288 -3.31 -6.38 -3.47
CA SER A 288 -1.88 -6.67 -3.30
C SER A 288 -1.25 -7.37 -4.49
N LEU A 289 -2.03 -8.18 -5.22
CA LEU A 289 -1.57 -8.76 -6.47
C LEU A 289 -1.52 -7.71 -7.60
N LEU A 290 -2.51 -6.82 -7.67
CA LEU A 290 -2.58 -5.78 -8.70
C LEU A 290 -1.51 -4.71 -8.52
N THR A 291 -1.14 -4.35 -7.29
CA THR A 291 -0.18 -3.27 -6.99
C THR A 291 1.13 -3.41 -7.77
N PRO A 292 1.94 -4.47 -7.61
CA PRO A 292 3.22 -4.57 -8.32
C PRO A 292 3.04 -4.72 -9.83
N LEU A 293 1.96 -5.39 -10.28
CA LEU A 293 1.68 -5.58 -11.70
C LEU A 293 1.38 -4.25 -12.41
N LEU A 294 0.50 -3.43 -11.81
CA LEU A 294 0.11 -2.15 -12.39
C LEU A 294 1.22 -1.10 -12.27
N ILE A 295 1.94 -1.07 -11.15
CA ILE A 295 3.10 -0.18 -11.02
C ILE A 295 4.13 -0.52 -12.10
N ALA A 296 4.48 -1.81 -12.26
CA ALA A 296 5.41 -2.24 -13.30
C ALA A 296 4.91 -1.92 -14.73
N PHE A 297 3.59 -1.91 -14.95
CA PHE A 297 3.01 -1.56 -16.25
C PHE A 297 3.06 -0.05 -16.54
N PHE A 298 2.95 0.79 -15.51
CA PHE A 298 2.95 2.25 -15.67
C PHE A 298 4.35 2.86 -15.58
N THR A 299 5.34 2.16 -15.07
CA THR A 299 6.76 2.59 -15.06
C THR A 299 7.50 2.14 -16.30
#